data_b0eac655dfa0a4d332a80f58d698bc15
#
_entry.id   b0eac655dfa0a4d332a80f58d698bc15
#
_cell.length_a   1.000
_cell.length_b   1.000
_cell.length_c   1.000
_cell.angle_alpha   90.00
_cell.angle_beta   90.00
_cell.angle_gamma   90.00
#
_symmetry.space_group_name_H-M   'P 1'
#
loop_
_entity.id
_entity.type
_entity.pdbx_description
1 polymer ?
#
loop_
_entity_poly.entity_id
_entity_poly.type
_entity_poly.pdbx_seq_one_letter_code
_entity_poly.pdbx_strand_id
1 'polypeptide(L)'
;KSKRVEKALYPILLVMQTMPQYAVLVPALVLFGVGDHAAVIITMVVAIPPMILLTLLGLRAVPPEVIEAGRMSGCSNFQLMFKVLIPTARRDILIGVNQVIMVCFSMAVISAFIGAKGLGFNLLLALNQLNIGLALEAGLCISLIAILLDKMSLAWANKQTDYFGNLTFYQRNKNLIFFGVIFVVGIILSYVGTFLFKGTFNYLFEIPH
;
A
#
# COMPACT_ATOMS: atom_id res chain seq x y z
N LYS A 1 23.77 -10.76 14.43
CA LYS A 1 22.33 -10.84 14.71
C LYS A 1 22.14 -10.71 16.22
N SER A 2 21.81 -9.51 16.71
CA SER A 2 21.60 -9.31 18.14
C SER A 2 20.16 -9.65 18.48
N LYS A 3 19.90 -10.85 18.99
CA LYS A 3 18.59 -11.27 19.53
C LYS A 3 18.06 -10.28 20.59
N ARG A 4 18.96 -9.51 21.22
CA ARG A 4 18.60 -8.49 22.22
C ARG A 4 17.93 -7.28 21.57
N VAL A 5 18.46 -6.77 20.45
CA VAL A 5 17.90 -5.65 19.70
C VAL A 5 16.51 -6.02 19.16
N GLU A 6 16.36 -7.22 18.63
CA GLU A 6 15.10 -7.73 18.13
C GLU A 6 14.03 -7.82 19.24
N LYS A 7 14.39 -8.37 20.42
CA LYS A 7 13.50 -8.46 21.57
C LYS A 7 13.06 -7.09 22.09
N ALA A 8 13.91 -6.08 22.00
CA ALA A 8 13.58 -4.73 22.42
C ALA A 8 12.75 -3.95 21.38
N LEU A 9 13.06 -4.10 20.09
CA LEU A 9 12.36 -3.40 19.02
C LEU A 9 10.97 -3.99 18.74
N TYR A 10 10.81 -5.30 18.84
CA TYR A 10 9.56 -5.98 18.49
C TYR A 10 8.32 -5.42 19.21
N PRO A 11 8.31 -5.27 20.56
CA PRO A 11 7.16 -4.69 21.25
C PRO A 11 6.91 -3.23 20.88
N ILE A 12 7.97 -2.44 20.62
CA ILE A 12 7.83 -1.05 20.19
C ILE A 12 7.13 -0.98 18.85
N LEU A 13 7.55 -1.80 17.89
CA LEU A 13 6.94 -1.86 16.56
C LEU A 13 5.47 -2.32 16.61
N LEU A 14 5.14 -3.27 17.50
CA LEU A 14 3.76 -3.70 17.72
C LEU A 14 2.90 -2.56 18.27
N VAL A 15 3.39 -1.84 19.27
CA VAL A 15 2.67 -0.68 19.83
C VAL A 15 2.45 0.38 18.75
N MET A 16 3.48 0.70 17.96
CA MET A 16 3.35 1.66 16.86
C MET A 16 2.32 1.21 15.81
N GLN A 17 2.23 -0.08 15.53
CA GLN A 17 1.25 -0.61 14.56
C GLN A 17 -0.18 -0.61 15.09
N THR A 18 -0.37 -0.74 16.41
CA THR A 18 -1.70 -0.72 17.03
C THR A 18 -2.24 0.70 17.29
N MET A 19 -1.36 1.72 17.22
CA MET A 19 -1.80 3.10 17.40
C MET A 19 -2.71 3.55 16.26
N PRO A 20 -3.85 4.19 16.56
CA PRO A 20 -4.69 4.80 15.53
C PRO A 20 -3.89 5.82 14.72
N GLN A 21 -4.00 5.76 13.39
CA GLN A 21 -3.25 6.66 12.50
C GLN A 21 -3.50 8.14 12.82
N TYR A 22 -4.73 8.49 13.22
CA TYR A 22 -5.08 9.85 13.65
C TYR A 22 -4.36 10.30 14.93
N ALA A 23 -4.03 9.36 15.82
CA ALA A 23 -3.33 9.71 17.06
C ALA A 23 -1.89 10.20 16.80
N VAL A 24 -1.27 9.71 15.72
CA VAL A 24 0.07 10.14 15.30
C VAL A 24 0.02 11.49 14.56
N LEU A 25 -1.12 11.81 13.96
CA LEU A 25 -1.31 13.02 13.16
C LEU A 25 -1.17 14.29 14.00
N VAL A 26 -1.76 14.33 15.20
CA VAL A 26 -1.79 15.53 16.05
C VAL A 26 -0.39 15.95 16.56
N PRO A 27 0.41 15.05 17.15
CA PRO A 27 1.80 15.40 17.53
C PRO A 27 2.65 15.82 16.34
N ALA A 28 2.47 15.17 15.20
CA ALA A 28 3.24 15.49 14.01
C ALA A 28 2.87 16.86 13.42
N LEU A 29 1.60 17.24 13.50
CA LEU A 29 1.16 18.58 13.10
C LEU A 29 1.79 19.68 13.98
N VAL A 30 1.93 19.44 15.28
CA VAL A 30 2.59 20.36 16.20
C VAL A 30 4.09 20.48 15.91
N LEU A 31 4.76 19.36 15.55
CA LEU A 31 6.20 19.32 15.32
C LEU A 31 6.61 19.82 13.93
N PHE A 32 5.86 19.47 12.89
CA PHE A 32 6.24 19.71 11.49
C PHE A 32 5.36 20.73 10.78
N GLY A 33 4.31 21.23 11.46
CA GLY A 33 3.37 22.19 10.88
C GLY A 33 2.33 21.54 9.96
N VAL A 34 1.55 22.40 9.29
CA VAL A 34 0.48 22.02 8.35
C VAL A 34 1.07 21.88 6.93
N GLY A 35 0.66 20.88 6.18
CA GLY A 35 0.98 20.74 4.76
C GLY A 35 1.62 19.43 4.34
N ASP A 36 2.09 19.40 3.10
CA ASP A 36 2.57 18.18 2.43
C ASP A 36 3.82 17.59 3.10
N HIS A 37 4.72 18.41 3.64
CA HIS A 37 5.93 17.91 4.31
C HIS A 37 5.61 17.09 5.56
N ALA A 38 4.69 17.58 6.40
CA ALA A 38 4.22 16.85 7.57
C ALA A 38 3.57 15.53 7.18
N ALA A 39 2.72 15.53 6.13
CA ALA A 39 2.06 14.36 5.61
C ALA A 39 3.05 13.26 5.18
N VAL A 40 4.11 13.62 4.46
CA VAL A 40 5.14 12.68 4.01
C VAL A 40 5.88 12.06 5.20
N ILE A 41 6.33 12.88 6.17
CA ILE A 41 7.06 12.40 7.35
C ILE A 41 6.21 11.45 8.16
N ILE A 42 4.94 11.79 8.41
CA ILE A 42 4.02 10.93 9.16
C ILE A 42 3.79 9.60 8.44
N THR A 43 3.56 9.67 7.13
CA THR A 43 3.36 8.46 6.31
C THR A 43 4.57 7.53 6.41
N MET A 44 5.79 8.06 6.35
CA MET A 44 7.01 7.28 6.55
C MET A 44 7.05 6.62 7.92
N VAL A 45 6.76 7.36 8.99
CA VAL A 45 6.78 6.85 10.36
C VAL A 45 5.77 5.71 10.56
N VAL A 46 4.56 5.86 10.02
CA VAL A 46 3.48 4.84 10.13
C VAL A 46 3.75 3.63 9.23
N ALA A 47 4.44 3.80 8.10
CA ALA A 47 4.76 2.72 7.16
C ALA A 47 5.94 1.83 7.61
N ILE A 48 6.82 2.31 8.48
CA ILE A 48 8.01 1.57 8.94
C ILE A 48 7.65 0.30 9.72
N PRO A 49 6.75 0.31 10.74
CA PRO A 49 6.46 -0.86 11.55
C PRO A 49 5.94 -2.07 10.75
N PRO A 50 4.92 -1.97 9.90
CA PRO A 50 4.44 -3.12 9.13
C PRO A 50 5.50 -3.70 8.20
N MET A 51 6.32 -2.85 7.58
CA MET A 51 7.40 -3.32 6.71
C MET A 51 8.45 -4.14 7.47
N ILE A 52 8.90 -3.64 8.63
CA ILE A 52 9.90 -4.34 9.44
C ILE A 52 9.33 -5.66 9.97
N LEU A 53 8.10 -5.66 10.50
CA LEU A 53 7.48 -6.85 11.07
C LEU A 53 7.27 -7.94 10.02
N LEU A 54 6.74 -7.61 8.84
CA LEU A 54 6.51 -8.59 7.77
C LEU A 54 7.82 -9.09 7.17
N THR A 55 8.83 -8.23 7.02
CA THR A 55 10.17 -8.66 6.59
C THR A 55 10.80 -9.61 7.62
N LEU A 56 10.66 -9.31 8.91
CA LEU A 56 11.18 -10.18 9.98
C LEU A 56 10.48 -11.54 9.99
N LEU A 57 9.14 -11.55 9.83
CA LEU A 57 8.35 -12.78 9.75
C LEU A 57 8.77 -13.62 8.53
N GLY A 58 8.92 -13.01 7.36
CA GLY A 58 9.36 -13.70 6.15
C GLY A 58 10.75 -14.30 6.29
N LEU A 59 11.70 -13.56 6.89
CA LEU A 59 13.03 -14.08 7.14
C LEU A 59 13.07 -15.24 8.17
N ARG A 60 12.12 -15.25 9.12
CA ARG A 60 11.99 -16.36 10.10
C ARG A 60 11.30 -17.58 9.52
N ALA A 61 10.45 -17.39 8.52
CA ALA A 61 9.74 -18.48 7.84
C ALA A 61 10.65 -19.31 6.91
N VAL A 62 11.89 -18.86 6.65
CA VAL A 62 12.85 -19.62 5.83
C VAL A 62 13.20 -20.94 6.53
N PRO A 63 13.04 -22.11 5.86
CA PRO A 63 13.33 -23.41 6.43
C PRO A 63 14.78 -23.51 6.89
N PRO A 64 15.05 -24.15 8.06
CA PRO A 64 16.41 -24.31 8.59
C PRO A 64 17.33 -25.08 7.64
N GLU A 65 16.78 -26.04 6.89
CA GLU A 65 17.54 -26.84 5.92
C GLU A 65 18.19 -25.98 4.84
N VAL A 66 17.49 -24.91 4.38
CA VAL A 66 18.00 -23.96 3.39
C VAL A 66 19.16 -23.14 3.98
N ILE A 67 19.05 -22.79 5.26
CA ILE A 67 20.09 -22.04 5.98
C ILE A 67 21.34 -22.91 6.16
N GLU A 68 21.15 -24.16 6.53
CA GLU A 68 22.24 -25.14 6.73
C GLU A 68 22.94 -25.45 5.42
N ALA A 69 22.21 -25.67 4.33
CA ALA A 69 22.77 -25.88 3.00
C ALA A 69 23.64 -24.67 2.56
N GLY A 70 23.17 -23.45 2.81
CA GLY A 70 23.95 -22.24 2.55
C GLY A 70 25.24 -22.17 3.38
N ARG A 71 25.20 -22.59 4.64
CA ARG A 71 26.41 -22.64 5.49
C ARG A 71 27.39 -23.74 5.06
N MET A 72 26.89 -24.93 4.72
CA MET A 72 27.69 -26.01 4.18
C MET A 72 28.40 -25.65 2.88
N SER A 73 27.80 -24.80 2.08
CA SER A 73 28.40 -24.24 0.85
C SER A 73 29.46 -23.16 1.13
N GLY A 74 29.85 -22.94 2.38
CA GLY A 74 30.90 -21.97 2.75
C GLY A 74 30.47 -20.50 2.70
N CYS A 75 29.15 -20.19 2.66
CA CYS A 75 28.68 -18.82 2.62
C CYS A 75 29.01 -18.04 3.91
N SER A 76 29.61 -16.86 3.78
CA SER A 76 29.72 -15.91 4.88
C SER A 76 28.33 -15.45 5.34
N ASN A 77 28.23 -14.89 6.56
CA ASN A 77 26.94 -14.40 7.10
C ASN A 77 26.28 -13.35 6.20
N PHE A 78 27.06 -12.50 5.51
CA PHE A 78 26.56 -11.52 4.56
C PHE A 78 26.03 -12.19 3.28
N GLN A 79 26.78 -13.14 2.73
CA GLN A 79 26.37 -13.93 1.57
C GLN A 79 25.13 -14.76 1.89
N LEU A 80 25.04 -15.35 3.08
CA LEU A 80 23.86 -16.08 3.53
C LEU A 80 22.62 -15.18 3.57
N MET A 81 22.76 -13.94 4.05
CA MET A 81 21.65 -12.98 4.08
C MET A 81 21.18 -12.64 2.66
N PHE A 82 22.09 -12.19 1.78
CA PHE A 82 21.71 -11.63 0.49
C PHE A 82 21.49 -12.67 -0.61
N LYS A 83 22.21 -13.82 -0.56
CA LYS A 83 22.09 -14.85 -1.59
C LYS A 83 21.12 -15.98 -1.25
N VAL A 84 20.79 -16.17 0.03
CA VAL A 84 19.96 -17.28 0.49
C VAL A 84 18.69 -16.77 1.17
N LEU A 85 18.80 -16.02 2.26
CA LEU A 85 17.66 -15.64 3.09
C LEU A 85 16.70 -14.68 2.37
N ILE A 86 17.20 -13.58 1.81
CA ILE A 86 16.36 -12.58 1.14
C ILE A 86 15.69 -13.16 -0.11
N PRO A 87 16.37 -13.88 -1.01
CA PRO A 87 15.71 -14.49 -2.16
C PRO A 87 14.65 -15.53 -1.78
N THR A 88 14.90 -16.33 -0.75
CA THR A 88 13.94 -17.34 -0.26
C THR A 88 12.72 -16.66 0.40
N ALA A 89 12.93 -15.61 1.19
CA ALA A 89 11.87 -14.85 1.85
C ALA A 89 11.22 -13.80 0.93
N ARG A 90 11.58 -13.74 -0.35
CA ARG A 90 11.14 -12.68 -1.29
C ARG A 90 9.62 -12.50 -1.33
N ARG A 91 8.88 -13.60 -1.33
CA ARG A 91 7.41 -13.57 -1.38
C ARG A 91 6.84 -12.83 -0.17
N ASP A 92 7.28 -13.16 1.02
CA ASP A 92 6.78 -12.57 2.27
C ASP A 92 7.22 -11.10 2.40
N ILE A 93 8.43 -10.77 1.95
CA ILE A 93 8.91 -9.38 1.88
C ILE A 93 8.03 -8.55 0.93
N LEU A 94 7.65 -9.10 -0.22
CA LEU A 94 6.78 -8.42 -1.18
C LEU A 94 5.35 -8.25 -0.65
N ILE A 95 4.85 -9.19 0.16
CA ILE A 95 3.59 -9.01 0.90
C ILE A 95 3.72 -7.84 1.88
N GLY A 96 4.88 -7.68 2.54
CA GLY A 96 5.19 -6.51 3.36
C GLY A 96 5.15 -5.20 2.58
N VAL A 97 5.73 -5.17 1.39
CA VAL A 97 5.66 -4.00 0.49
C VAL A 97 4.22 -3.67 0.12
N ASN A 98 3.41 -4.68 -0.19
CA ASN A 98 1.99 -4.50 -0.47
C ASN A 98 1.25 -3.85 0.71
N GLN A 99 1.51 -4.33 1.93
CA GLN A 99 0.92 -3.75 3.15
C GLN A 99 1.31 -2.27 3.33
N VAL A 100 2.57 -1.92 3.06
CA VAL A 100 3.05 -0.53 3.10
C VAL A 100 2.32 0.34 2.07
N ILE A 101 2.10 -0.15 0.85
CA ILE A 101 1.34 0.57 -0.17
C ILE A 101 -0.06 0.89 0.33
N MET A 102 -0.76 -0.07 0.95
CA MET A 102 -2.10 0.14 1.50
C MET A 102 -2.10 1.16 2.64
N VAL A 103 -1.10 1.12 3.53
CA VAL A 103 -0.92 2.13 4.59
C VAL A 103 -0.68 3.51 4.00
N CYS A 104 0.17 3.64 2.98
CA CYS A 104 0.41 4.91 2.30
C CYS A 104 -0.86 5.50 1.68
N PHE A 105 -1.73 4.64 1.10
CA PHE A 105 -3.02 5.08 0.58
C PHE A 105 -3.96 5.60 1.67
N SER A 106 -4.06 4.88 2.77
CA SER A 106 -4.83 5.33 3.93
C SER A 106 -4.33 6.67 4.44
N MET A 107 -3.00 6.82 4.55
CA MET A 107 -2.39 8.08 5.00
C MET A 107 -2.57 9.22 3.99
N ALA A 108 -2.61 8.96 2.69
CA ALA A 108 -2.87 9.97 1.68
C ALA A 108 -4.27 10.60 1.83
N VAL A 109 -5.26 9.82 2.26
CA VAL A 109 -6.60 10.33 2.58
C VAL A 109 -6.60 11.07 3.91
N ILE A 110 -6.01 10.49 4.95
CA ILE A 110 -5.96 11.05 6.30
C ILE A 110 -5.16 12.36 6.33
N SER A 111 -4.10 12.48 5.56
CA SER A 111 -3.26 13.69 5.48
C SER A 111 -3.99 14.91 4.92
N ALA A 112 -5.13 14.72 4.27
CA ALA A 112 -5.99 15.83 3.87
C ALA A 112 -6.46 16.68 5.07
N PHE A 113 -6.65 16.06 6.25
CA PHE A 113 -7.04 16.76 7.48
C PHE A 113 -5.97 17.72 8.00
N ILE A 114 -4.71 17.53 7.60
CA ILE A 114 -3.59 18.43 7.92
C ILE A 114 -3.23 19.36 6.74
N GLY A 115 -4.13 19.49 5.76
CA GLY A 115 -3.96 20.41 4.64
C GLY A 115 -3.03 19.91 3.53
N ALA A 116 -2.69 18.63 3.51
CA ALA A 116 -1.95 18.05 2.39
C ALA A 116 -2.83 18.02 1.14
N LYS A 117 -2.28 18.52 0.02
CA LYS A 117 -2.97 18.57 -1.26
C LYS A 117 -3.02 17.20 -1.92
N GLY A 118 -4.09 16.92 -2.68
CA GLY A 118 -4.24 15.67 -3.43
C GLY A 118 -5.68 15.18 -3.48
N LEU A 119 -5.86 13.92 -3.90
CA LEU A 119 -7.20 13.30 -4.02
C LEU A 119 -7.96 13.27 -2.69
N GLY A 120 -7.27 13.03 -1.58
CA GLY A 120 -7.86 13.07 -0.25
C GLY A 120 -8.39 14.46 0.12
N PHE A 121 -7.69 15.52 -0.27
CA PHE A 121 -8.12 16.89 -0.04
C PHE A 121 -9.40 17.23 -0.82
N ASN A 122 -9.50 16.81 -2.08
CA ASN A 122 -10.69 16.99 -2.88
C ASN A 122 -11.90 16.27 -2.28
N LEU A 123 -11.68 15.04 -1.78
CA LEU A 123 -12.70 14.27 -1.07
C LEU A 123 -13.17 15.01 0.20
N LEU A 124 -12.23 15.47 1.02
CA LEU A 124 -12.54 16.22 2.25
C LEU A 124 -13.31 17.51 1.95
N LEU A 125 -12.90 18.24 0.92
CA LEU A 125 -13.56 19.48 0.51
C LEU A 125 -15.00 19.22 0.03
N ALA A 126 -15.20 18.19 -0.78
CA ALA A 126 -16.53 17.79 -1.25
C ALA A 126 -17.45 17.36 -0.09
N LEU A 127 -16.91 16.63 0.90
CA LEU A 127 -17.64 16.25 2.11
C LEU A 127 -18.03 17.47 2.95
N ASN A 128 -17.12 18.43 3.15
CA ASN A 128 -17.41 19.65 3.89
C ASN A 128 -18.43 20.55 3.21
N GLN A 129 -18.49 20.52 1.87
CA GLN A 129 -19.47 21.23 1.06
C GLN A 129 -20.81 20.47 0.93
N LEU A 130 -20.93 19.27 1.54
CA LEU A 130 -22.07 18.36 1.39
C LEU A 130 -22.39 18.02 -0.07
N ASN A 131 -21.40 18.15 -0.95
CA ASN A 131 -21.53 17.78 -2.36
C ASN A 131 -21.31 16.28 -2.53
N ILE A 132 -22.40 15.51 -2.39
CA ILE A 132 -22.37 14.04 -2.41
C ILE A 132 -21.83 13.52 -3.75
N GLY A 133 -22.13 14.19 -4.88
CA GLY A 133 -21.68 13.78 -6.20
C GLY A 133 -20.14 13.81 -6.33
N LEU A 134 -19.52 14.93 -6.00
CA LEU A 134 -18.06 15.09 -6.02
C LEU A 134 -17.36 14.20 -4.98
N ALA A 135 -17.97 14.02 -3.79
CA ALA A 135 -17.42 13.15 -2.77
C ALA A 135 -17.40 11.68 -3.21
N LEU A 136 -18.47 11.24 -3.88
CA LEU A 136 -18.59 9.88 -4.43
C LEU A 136 -17.60 9.65 -5.56
N GLU A 137 -17.44 10.60 -6.47
CA GLU A 137 -16.48 10.55 -7.56
C GLU A 137 -15.04 10.44 -7.03
N ALA A 138 -14.64 11.33 -6.12
CA ALA A 138 -13.31 11.31 -5.51
C ALA A 138 -13.05 10.00 -4.72
N GLY A 139 -14.04 9.53 -3.95
CA GLY A 139 -13.95 8.28 -3.20
C GLY A 139 -13.82 7.05 -4.09
N LEU A 140 -14.57 6.98 -5.19
CA LEU A 140 -14.45 5.90 -6.17
C LEU A 140 -13.09 5.93 -6.87
N CYS A 141 -12.58 7.09 -7.26
CA CYS A 141 -11.25 7.22 -7.85
C CYS A 141 -10.16 6.70 -6.91
N ILE A 142 -10.18 7.12 -5.64
CA ILE A 142 -9.22 6.66 -4.62
C ILE A 142 -9.30 5.15 -4.46
N SER A 143 -10.51 4.60 -4.34
CA SER A 143 -10.73 3.16 -4.14
C SER A 143 -10.24 2.34 -5.34
N LEU A 144 -10.51 2.79 -6.57
CA LEU A 144 -10.06 2.12 -7.78
C LEU A 144 -8.53 2.11 -7.89
N ILE A 145 -7.88 3.24 -7.62
CA ILE A 145 -6.42 3.34 -7.63
C ILE A 145 -5.81 2.41 -6.57
N ALA A 146 -6.39 2.37 -5.35
CA ALA A 146 -5.93 1.50 -4.27
C ALA A 146 -6.04 0.02 -4.65
N ILE A 147 -7.19 -0.42 -5.21
CA ILE A 147 -7.40 -1.80 -5.66
C ILE A 147 -6.42 -2.17 -6.77
N LEU A 148 -6.17 -1.28 -7.72
CA LEU A 148 -5.23 -1.53 -8.80
C LEU A 148 -3.81 -1.75 -8.28
N LEU A 149 -3.33 -0.86 -7.42
CA LEU A 149 -1.99 -0.96 -6.86
C LEU A 149 -1.83 -2.18 -5.95
N ASP A 150 -2.86 -2.52 -5.16
CA ASP A 150 -2.91 -3.76 -4.39
C ASP A 150 -2.74 -4.98 -5.30
N LYS A 151 -3.55 -5.08 -6.35
CA LYS A 151 -3.49 -6.20 -7.30
C LYS A 151 -2.18 -6.27 -8.08
N MET A 152 -1.63 -5.12 -8.49
CA MET A 152 -0.34 -5.07 -9.16
C MET A 152 0.80 -5.53 -8.23
N SER A 153 0.81 -5.07 -6.99
CA SER A 153 1.79 -5.45 -5.98
C SER A 153 1.71 -6.95 -5.65
N LEU A 154 0.50 -7.49 -5.42
CA LEU A 154 0.29 -8.91 -5.19
C LEU A 154 0.66 -9.78 -6.40
N ALA A 155 0.35 -9.34 -7.62
CA ALA A 155 0.75 -10.05 -8.83
C ALA A 155 2.28 -10.12 -8.94
N TRP A 156 2.98 -9.05 -8.55
CA TRP A 156 4.43 -9.02 -8.52
C TRP A 156 5.01 -9.93 -7.42
N ALA A 157 4.40 -9.94 -6.23
CA ALA A 157 4.79 -10.82 -5.13
C ALA A 157 4.59 -12.30 -5.47
N ASN A 158 3.50 -12.64 -6.14
CA ASN A 158 3.16 -14.01 -6.52
C ASN A 158 3.83 -14.48 -7.82
N LYS A 159 4.59 -13.62 -8.50
CA LYS A 159 5.40 -14.02 -9.65
C LYS A 159 6.53 -14.93 -9.19
N GLN A 160 6.21 -16.22 -9.03
CA GLN A 160 7.20 -17.25 -8.82
C GLN A 160 8.14 -17.26 -10.02
N THR A 161 9.43 -17.37 -9.75
CA THR A 161 10.41 -17.73 -10.77
C THR A 161 10.12 -19.20 -11.12
N ASP A 162 9.27 -19.43 -12.11
CA ASP A 162 9.08 -20.77 -12.66
C ASP A 162 10.39 -21.20 -13.29
N TYR A 163 11.15 -22.02 -12.55
CA TYR A 163 12.37 -22.66 -13.05
C TYR A 163 12.09 -23.67 -14.18
N PHE A 164 10.84 -24.03 -14.40
CA PHE A 164 10.37 -24.91 -15.47
C PHE A 164 9.51 -24.10 -16.44
N GLY A 165 10.17 -23.41 -17.37
CA GLY A 165 9.50 -22.59 -18.36
C GLY A 165 8.77 -23.42 -19.40
N ASN A 166 7.47 -23.25 -19.53
CA ASN A 166 6.70 -23.42 -20.77
C ASN A 166 5.30 -22.79 -20.68
N LEU A 167 5.19 -21.65 -19.98
CA LEU A 167 3.92 -20.91 -20.02
C LEU A 167 4.00 -19.84 -21.11
N THR A 168 3.05 -19.89 -22.05
CA THR A 168 2.86 -18.86 -23.08
C THR A 168 2.72 -17.48 -22.43
N PHE A 169 3.29 -16.43 -23.02
CA PHE A 169 3.26 -15.04 -22.52
C PHE A 169 1.86 -14.58 -22.08
N TYR A 170 0.83 -15.03 -22.75
CA TYR A 170 -0.58 -14.78 -22.44
C TYR A 170 -1.02 -15.41 -21.11
N GLN A 171 -0.66 -16.66 -20.83
CA GLN A 171 -0.99 -17.33 -19.55
C GLN A 171 -0.24 -16.72 -18.37
N ARG A 172 1.00 -16.29 -18.60
CA ARG A 172 1.83 -15.63 -17.56
C ARG A 172 1.30 -14.26 -17.16
N ASN A 173 0.66 -13.55 -18.09
CA ASN A 173 0.17 -12.18 -17.88
C ASN A 173 -1.36 -12.06 -17.84
N LYS A 174 -2.11 -13.19 -17.85
CA LYS A 174 -3.58 -13.21 -17.88
C LYS A 174 -4.21 -12.30 -16.82
N ASN A 175 -3.71 -12.35 -15.59
CA ASN A 175 -4.23 -11.52 -14.51
C ASN A 175 -3.93 -10.03 -14.73
N LEU A 176 -2.76 -9.71 -15.23
CA LEU A 176 -2.34 -8.32 -15.50
C LEU A 176 -3.14 -7.71 -16.66
N ILE A 177 -3.40 -8.50 -17.69
CA ILE A 177 -4.27 -8.13 -18.82
C ILE A 177 -5.71 -7.95 -18.36
N PHE A 178 -6.24 -8.85 -17.54
CA PHE A 178 -7.60 -8.79 -17.00
C PHE A 178 -7.80 -7.52 -16.16
N PHE A 179 -6.84 -7.16 -15.31
CA PHE A 179 -6.89 -5.92 -14.51
C PHE A 179 -6.69 -4.67 -15.35
N GLY A 180 -5.84 -4.72 -16.37
CA GLY A 180 -5.71 -3.63 -17.35
C GLY A 180 -7.02 -3.34 -18.08
N VAL A 181 -7.74 -4.39 -18.46
CA VAL A 181 -9.06 -4.27 -19.09
C VAL A 181 -10.09 -3.67 -18.12
N ILE A 182 -10.13 -4.13 -16.86
CA ILE A 182 -11.04 -3.56 -15.85
C ILE A 182 -10.75 -2.09 -15.62
N PHE A 183 -9.48 -1.70 -15.60
CA PHE A 183 -9.09 -0.29 -15.44
C PHE A 183 -9.57 0.58 -16.61
N VAL A 184 -9.33 0.13 -17.84
CA VAL A 184 -9.80 0.84 -19.05
C VAL A 184 -11.32 0.93 -19.06
N VAL A 185 -12.03 -0.16 -18.71
CA VAL A 185 -13.50 -0.17 -18.58
C VAL A 185 -13.96 0.78 -17.47
N GLY A 186 -13.28 0.84 -16.34
CA GLY A 186 -13.57 1.78 -15.24
C GLY A 186 -13.43 3.25 -15.68
N ILE A 187 -12.36 3.58 -16.42
CA ILE A 187 -12.17 4.93 -16.99
C ILE A 187 -13.29 5.26 -18.01
N ILE A 188 -13.61 4.31 -18.90
CA ILE A 188 -14.67 4.50 -19.89
C ILE A 188 -16.02 4.69 -19.20
N LEU A 189 -16.36 3.89 -18.18
CA LEU A 189 -17.59 4.01 -17.40
C LEU A 189 -17.64 5.33 -16.63
N SER A 190 -16.53 5.81 -16.07
CA SER A 190 -16.44 7.11 -15.43
C SER A 190 -16.69 8.25 -16.44
N TYR A 191 -16.09 8.15 -17.63
CA TYR A 191 -16.29 9.15 -18.69
C TYR A 191 -17.72 9.16 -19.23
N VAL A 192 -18.30 7.97 -19.46
CA VAL A 192 -19.70 7.80 -19.89
C VAL A 192 -20.67 8.26 -18.79
N GLY A 193 -20.37 7.94 -17.53
CA GLY A 193 -21.13 8.39 -16.37
C GLY A 193 -21.18 9.91 -16.27
N THR A 194 -20.04 10.59 -16.35
CA THR A 194 -19.97 12.07 -16.34
C THR A 194 -20.69 12.68 -17.54
N PHE A 195 -20.65 12.03 -18.71
CA PHE A 195 -21.33 12.53 -19.91
C PHE A 195 -22.84 12.33 -19.84
N LEU A 196 -23.31 11.17 -19.39
CA LEU A 196 -24.76 10.86 -19.30
C LEU A 196 -25.45 11.54 -18.10
N PHE A 197 -24.75 11.74 -17.00
CA PHE A 197 -25.33 12.27 -15.76
C PHE A 197 -24.98 13.72 -15.47
N LYS A 198 -24.23 14.40 -16.35
CA LYS A 198 -23.83 15.80 -16.19
C LYS A 198 -25.02 16.79 -16.07
N GLY A 199 -26.22 16.36 -16.48
CA GLY A 199 -27.44 17.11 -16.34
C GLY A 199 -28.36 16.68 -15.20
N THR A 200 -28.37 15.38 -14.87
CA THR A 200 -29.38 14.79 -13.98
C THR A 200 -28.97 14.82 -12.50
N PHE A 201 -27.69 14.70 -12.20
CA PHE A 201 -27.22 14.72 -10.80
C PHE A 201 -27.25 16.12 -10.18
N ASN A 202 -27.01 17.17 -10.93
CA ASN A 202 -27.11 18.53 -10.43
C ASN A 202 -28.56 18.90 -10.02
N TYR A 203 -29.57 18.38 -10.72
CA TYR A 203 -30.98 18.65 -10.39
C TYR A 203 -31.51 17.81 -9.21
N LEU A 204 -30.92 16.66 -8.92
CA LEU A 204 -31.38 15.77 -7.84
C LEU A 204 -30.84 16.16 -6.46
N PHE A 205 -29.73 16.90 -6.40
CA PHE A 205 -29.07 17.26 -5.16
C PHE A 205 -28.87 18.77 -4.93
N GLU A 206 -29.41 19.65 -5.78
CA GLU A 206 -29.59 21.05 -5.43
C GLU A 206 -30.74 21.12 -4.42
N ILE A 207 -30.38 21.25 -3.14
CA ILE A 207 -31.33 21.62 -2.09
C ILE A 207 -31.69 23.08 -2.35
N PRO A 208 -32.93 23.42 -2.66
CA PRO A 208 -33.32 24.82 -2.78
C PRO A 208 -33.14 25.49 -1.42
N HIS A 209 -32.41 26.61 -1.42
CA HIS A 209 -32.25 27.49 -0.26
C HIS A 209 -33.55 28.13 0.15
#